data_983cdf408a5445c8d3da57fb0312310d
#
_entry.id   983cdf408a5445c8d3da57fb0312310d
#
_cell.length_a   1.000
_cell.length_b   1.000
_cell.length_c   1.000
_cell.angle_alpha   90.00
_cell.angle_beta   90.00
_cell.angle_gamma   90.00
#
_symmetry.space_group_name_H-M   'P 1'
#
loop_
_entity.id
_entity.type
_entity.pdbx_description
1 polymer ?
#
loop_
_entity_poly.entity_id
_entity_poly.type
_entity_poly.pdbx_seq_one_letter_code
_entity_poly.pdbx_strand_id
1 'polypeptide(L)'
;MAETVNLPRDSTLRELVAVQKASIIASGNAAAIDRLYGSLVRAAKSVEEVNILFVDWWNICWKEGVTTRNELCGRWFGTVLDDNRVHGTKEPLFATSQSAIGEATDDSVGLVCTPSTEAAANRDDFAKLPQFWALEVAAEKNADGTHTIYAVEFIDSYDDVRRSKHLCWVLQKNTYTKEWDEGGYRYFKMRCHPSTGYETWPQGTDKNGTVYGYIANPKYAAGFDSDGLIGCGSGRPPINYSSHSDNVGLWRKRGAQYAGASGRLLKWQLAMIRLKYARKGNSGTIEGCTGYSYQYAVSVGESGVKRGSTGRQPVRWVERHYRR
;
A
#
# COMPACT_ATOMS: atom_id res chain seq x y z
N MET A 1 28.91 -46.16 12.75
CA MET A 1 28.19 -46.11 11.47
C MET A 1 27.27 -44.87 11.52
N ALA A 2 27.52 -43.88 10.71
CA ALA A 2 26.66 -42.70 10.64
C ALA A 2 25.42 -43.07 9.81
N GLU A 3 24.23 -42.97 10.39
CA GLU A 3 22.98 -43.09 9.67
C GLU A 3 22.89 -41.94 8.65
N THR A 4 22.87 -42.30 7.38
CA THR A 4 22.64 -41.37 6.29
C THR A 4 21.15 -41.04 6.29
N VAL A 5 20.76 -39.88 6.82
CA VAL A 5 19.40 -39.39 6.71
C VAL A 5 19.17 -39.05 5.24
N ASN A 6 18.40 -39.88 4.54
CA ASN A 6 17.94 -39.60 3.18
C ASN A 6 16.92 -38.46 3.23
N LEU A 7 17.35 -37.24 2.95
CA LEU A 7 16.42 -36.13 2.75
C LEU A 7 15.53 -36.44 1.53
N PRO A 8 14.21 -36.25 1.62
CA PRO A 8 13.31 -36.46 0.50
C PRO A 8 13.78 -35.66 -0.71
N ARG A 9 13.69 -36.23 -1.92
CA ARG A 9 13.99 -35.50 -3.15
C ARG A 9 13.05 -34.29 -3.26
N ASP A 10 13.51 -33.19 -3.86
CA ASP A 10 12.74 -31.94 -4.05
C ASP A 10 11.32 -32.16 -4.61
N SER A 11 11.14 -33.18 -5.47
CA SER A 11 9.83 -33.58 -6.00
C SER A 11 8.88 -34.08 -4.91
N THR A 12 9.37 -34.92 -3.99
CA THR A 12 8.56 -35.50 -2.91
C THR A 12 8.11 -34.43 -1.90
N LEU A 13 8.99 -33.46 -1.62
CA LEU A 13 8.63 -32.30 -0.76
C LEU A 13 7.58 -31.44 -1.42
N ARG A 14 7.69 -31.18 -2.71
CA ARG A 14 6.69 -30.39 -3.46
C ARG A 14 5.34 -31.08 -3.51
N GLU A 15 5.31 -32.39 -3.74
CA GLU A 15 4.08 -33.19 -3.71
C GLU A 15 3.44 -33.18 -2.32
N LEU A 16 4.23 -33.35 -1.26
CA LEU A 16 3.73 -33.30 0.12
C LEU A 16 3.12 -31.93 0.46
N VAL A 17 3.78 -30.83 0.07
CA VAL A 17 3.26 -29.47 0.24
C VAL A 17 1.97 -29.28 -0.55
N ALA A 18 1.89 -29.78 -1.77
CA ALA A 18 0.67 -29.70 -2.58
C ALA A 18 -0.50 -30.47 -1.95
N VAL A 19 -0.25 -31.67 -1.42
CA VAL A 19 -1.26 -32.47 -0.71
C VAL A 19 -1.73 -31.79 0.57
N GLN A 20 -0.80 -31.22 1.35
CA GLN A 20 -1.17 -30.47 2.55
C GLN A 20 -1.99 -29.22 2.20
N LYS A 21 -1.60 -28.46 1.17
CA LYS A 21 -2.37 -27.32 0.68
C LYS A 21 -3.80 -27.75 0.31
N ALA A 22 -3.95 -28.80 -0.48
CA ALA A 22 -5.24 -29.32 -0.90
C ALA A 22 -6.11 -29.75 0.30
N SER A 23 -5.54 -30.43 1.29
CA SER A 23 -6.22 -30.85 2.51
C SER A 23 -6.71 -29.67 3.35
N ILE A 24 -5.88 -28.63 3.53
CA ILE A 24 -6.26 -27.42 4.27
C ILE A 24 -7.40 -26.70 3.55
N ILE A 25 -7.34 -26.59 2.24
CA ILE A 25 -8.40 -25.94 1.44
C ILE A 25 -9.68 -26.75 1.52
N ALA A 26 -9.60 -28.08 1.37
CA ALA A 26 -10.75 -28.98 1.46
C ALA A 26 -11.43 -28.96 2.84
N SER A 27 -10.70 -28.67 3.91
CA SER A 27 -11.26 -28.54 5.26
C SER A 27 -12.22 -27.37 5.41
N GLY A 28 -12.15 -26.36 4.53
CA GLY A 28 -12.94 -25.12 4.63
C GLY A 28 -12.60 -24.25 5.86
N ASN A 29 -11.53 -24.57 6.59
CA ASN A 29 -11.13 -23.83 7.79
C ASN A 29 -10.46 -22.52 7.40
N ALA A 30 -11.20 -21.40 7.51
CA ALA A 30 -10.74 -20.07 7.13
C ALA A 30 -9.43 -19.67 7.80
N ALA A 31 -9.28 -19.91 9.10
CA ALA A 31 -8.06 -19.55 9.84
C ALA A 31 -6.85 -20.41 9.40
N ALA A 32 -7.05 -21.65 9.02
CA ALA A 32 -5.98 -22.50 8.50
C ALA A 32 -5.55 -22.07 7.09
N ILE A 33 -6.52 -21.68 6.26
CA ILE A 33 -6.27 -21.12 4.93
C ILE A 33 -5.47 -19.81 5.06
N ASP A 34 -5.89 -18.89 5.93
CA ASP A 34 -5.20 -17.60 6.13
C ASP A 34 -3.76 -17.82 6.62
N ARG A 35 -3.51 -18.71 7.56
CA ARG A 35 -2.15 -19.05 8.02
C ARG A 35 -1.28 -19.64 6.92
N LEU A 36 -1.84 -20.51 6.08
CA LEU A 36 -1.12 -21.09 4.94
C LEU A 36 -0.68 -20.00 3.98
N TYR A 37 -1.64 -19.15 3.54
CA TYR A 37 -1.33 -18.07 2.60
C TYR A 37 -0.41 -17.01 3.20
N GLY A 38 -0.53 -16.71 4.49
CA GLY A 38 0.43 -15.85 5.20
C GLY A 38 1.85 -16.39 5.16
N SER A 39 2.02 -17.71 5.30
CA SER A 39 3.34 -18.34 5.17
C SER A 39 3.87 -18.27 3.72
N LEU A 40 3.02 -18.46 2.72
CA LEU A 40 3.40 -18.35 1.32
C LEU A 40 3.78 -16.91 0.94
N VAL A 41 3.03 -15.91 1.40
CA VAL A 41 3.34 -14.48 1.19
C VAL A 41 4.69 -14.11 1.79
N ARG A 42 5.00 -14.56 3.01
CA ARG A 42 6.32 -14.32 3.62
C ARG A 42 7.47 -14.94 2.84
N ALA A 43 7.22 -16.07 2.16
CA ALA A 43 8.19 -16.76 1.33
C ALA A 43 8.30 -16.21 -0.10
N ALA A 44 7.38 -15.36 -0.53
CA ALA A 44 7.33 -14.81 -1.88
C ALA A 44 8.61 -14.01 -2.21
N LYS A 45 9.11 -14.20 -3.41
CA LYS A 45 10.34 -13.57 -3.90
C LYS A 45 10.07 -12.29 -4.68
N SER A 46 8.85 -12.10 -5.17
CA SER A 46 8.45 -10.93 -5.94
C SER A 46 7.04 -10.46 -5.57
N VAL A 47 6.70 -9.25 -5.96
CA VAL A 47 5.35 -8.71 -5.77
C VAL A 47 4.33 -9.43 -6.65
N GLU A 48 4.74 -9.89 -7.81
CA GLU A 48 3.91 -10.66 -8.74
C GLU A 48 3.47 -11.98 -8.10
N GLU A 49 4.39 -12.65 -7.38
CA GLU A 49 4.02 -13.85 -6.60
C GLU A 49 2.99 -13.53 -5.51
N VAL A 50 3.13 -12.42 -4.79
CA VAL A 50 2.12 -12.00 -3.80
C VAL A 50 0.78 -11.73 -4.46
N ASN A 51 0.76 -11.09 -5.63
CA ASN A 51 -0.47 -10.82 -6.39
C ASN A 51 -1.17 -12.13 -6.80
N ILE A 52 -0.42 -13.11 -7.28
CA ILE A 52 -0.95 -14.44 -7.64
C ILE A 52 -1.53 -15.13 -6.40
N LEU A 53 -0.82 -15.08 -5.27
CA LEU A 53 -1.30 -15.65 -4.01
C LEU A 53 -2.57 -14.95 -3.51
N PHE A 54 -2.69 -13.64 -3.69
CA PHE A 54 -3.90 -12.89 -3.36
C PHE A 54 -5.10 -13.38 -4.16
N VAL A 55 -4.97 -13.49 -5.48
CA VAL A 55 -6.05 -13.96 -6.37
C VAL A 55 -6.45 -15.40 -6.04
N ASP A 56 -5.49 -16.29 -5.82
CA ASP A 56 -5.73 -17.69 -5.47
C ASP A 56 -6.47 -17.79 -4.12
N TRP A 57 -5.98 -17.07 -3.09
CA TRP A 57 -6.64 -17.00 -1.78
C TRP A 57 -8.06 -16.42 -1.87
N TRP A 58 -8.24 -15.34 -2.64
CA TRP A 58 -9.55 -14.72 -2.84
C TRP A 58 -10.56 -15.70 -3.43
N ASN A 59 -10.20 -16.39 -4.50
CA ASN A 59 -11.06 -17.36 -5.17
C ASN A 59 -11.46 -18.54 -4.26
N ILE A 60 -10.56 -18.96 -3.37
CA ILE A 60 -10.86 -20.01 -2.38
C ILE A 60 -11.83 -19.50 -1.31
N CYS A 61 -11.68 -18.25 -0.88
CA CYS A 61 -12.46 -17.68 0.22
C CYS A 61 -13.78 -17.05 -0.24
N TRP A 62 -13.89 -16.70 -1.53
CA TRP A 62 -15.09 -16.05 -2.07
C TRP A 62 -16.25 -17.05 -2.15
N LYS A 63 -17.38 -16.69 -1.53
CA LYS A 63 -18.64 -17.43 -1.61
C LYS A 63 -19.73 -16.42 -1.91
N GLU A 64 -20.27 -16.49 -3.12
CA GLU A 64 -21.31 -15.57 -3.58
C GLU A 64 -22.50 -15.54 -2.61
N GLY A 65 -23.00 -14.34 -2.31
CA GLY A 65 -24.10 -14.14 -1.38
C GLY A 65 -23.80 -14.34 0.10
N VAL A 66 -22.58 -14.78 0.45
CA VAL A 66 -22.13 -14.98 1.84
C VAL A 66 -20.97 -14.10 2.21
N THR A 67 -19.95 -14.04 1.33
CA THR A 67 -18.71 -13.27 1.58
C THR A 67 -18.81 -11.91 0.94
N THR A 68 -18.31 -10.89 1.60
CA THR A 68 -18.23 -9.52 1.08
C THR A 68 -16.79 -9.15 0.72
N ARG A 69 -16.62 -8.21 -0.21
CA ARG A 69 -15.29 -7.66 -0.55
C ARG A 69 -14.62 -7.02 0.66
N ASN A 70 -15.40 -6.36 1.51
CA ASN A 70 -14.90 -5.76 2.75
C ASN A 70 -14.30 -6.80 3.70
N GLU A 71 -15.01 -7.91 3.90
CA GLU A 71 -14.56 -9.00 4.77
C GLU A 71 -13.26 -9.60 4.26
N LEU A 72 -13.15 -9.90 2.95
CA LEU A 72 -11.93 -10.46 2.39
C LEU A 72 -10.77 -9.46 2.44
N CYS A 73 -10.97 -8.20 2.10
CA CYS A 73 -9.92 -7.19 2.27
C CYS A 73 -9.49 -7.07 3.74
N GLY A 74 -10.44 -7.03 4.67
CA GLY A 74 -10.14 -6.99 6.11
C GLY A 74 -9.30 -8.19 6.57
N ARG A 75 -9.65 -9.42 6.15
CA ARG A 75 -8.90 -10.65 6.47
C ARG A 75 -7.53 -10.68 5.81
N TRP A 76 -7.43 -10.29 4.54
CA TRP A 76 -6.14 -10.26 3.84
C TRP A 76 -5.16 -9.33 4.55
N PHE A 77 -5.53 -8.08 4.77
CA PHE A 77 -4.67 -7.10 5.43
C PHE A 77 -4.50 -7.35 6.94
N GLY A 78 -5.53 -7.84 7.61
CA GLY A 78 -5.48 -8.08 9.06
C GLY A 78 -4.74 -9.35 9.45
N THR A 79 -4.88 -10.43 8.67
CA THR A 79 -4.46 -11.77 9.05
C THR A 79 -3.43 -12.38 8.09
N VAL A 80 -3.67 -12.31 6.77
CA VAL A 80 -2.78 -12.95 5.78
C VAL A 80 -1.50 -12.16 5.58
N LEU A 81 -1.62 -10.85 5.37
CA LEU A 81 -0.47 -9.96 5.32
C LEU A 81 0.09 -9.74 6.72
N ASP A 82 0.86 -10.68 7.18
CA ASP A 82 1.45 -10.66 8.51
C ASP A 82 2.93 -11.01 8.49
N ASP A 83 3.72 -10.28 9.31
CA ASP A 83 5.17 -10.42 9.36
C ASP A 83 5.70 -9.99 10.73
N ASN A 84 6.65 -10.76 11.26
CA ASN A 84 7.33 -10.44 12.51
C ASN A 84 8.53 -9.48 12.32
N ARG A 85 8.94 -9.25 11.08
CA ARG A 85 10.08 -8.37 10.76
C ARG A 85 9.81 -6.93 11.17
N VAL A 86 10.89 -6.29 11.63
CA VAL A 86 10.91 -4.87 11.98
C VAL A 86 11.70 -4.14 10.91
N HIS A 87 11.05 -3.27 10.17
CA HIS A 87 11.74 -2.43 9.19
C HIS A 87 12.09 -1.09 9.81
N GLY A 88 13.32 -0.65 9.60
CA GLY A 88 13.81 0.56 10.23
C GLY A 88 14.77 1.37 9.38
N THR A 89 14.91 2.63 9.77
CA THR A 89 15.91 3.56 9.24
C THR A 89 16.33 4.54 10.31
N LYS A 90 17.53 5.07 10.21
CA LYS A 90 18.00 6.21 10.98
C LYS A 90 18.50 7.31 10.03
N GLU A 91 18.29 8.55 10.38
CA GLU A 91 18.72 9.72 9.61
C GLU A 91 19.48 10.71 10.48
N PRO A 92 20.46 11.47 9.93
CA PRO A 92 21.19 12.46 10.69
C PRO A 92 20.24 13.57 11.19
N LEU A 93 20.16 13.75 12.51
CA LEU A 93 19.23 14.72 13.13
C LEU A 93 19.55 16.15 12.73
N PHE A 94 20.84 16.50 12.69
CA PHE A 94 21.32 17.86 12.48
C PHE A 94 21.65 18.19 11.00
N ALA A 95 21.50 17.24 10.08
CA ALA A 95 21.69 17.55 8.67
C ALA A 95 20.62 18.52 8.18
N THR A 96 21.02 19.59 7.52
CA THR A 96 20.10 20.60 6.95
C THR A 96 19.51 20.16 5.63
N SER A 97 20.24 19.34 4.87
CA SER A 97 19.78 18.83 3.58
C SER A 97 18.71 17.76 3.72
N GLN A 98 17.60 17.90 3.02
CA GLN A 98 16.54 16.87 2.91
C GLN A 98 16.96 15.64 2.09
N SER A 99 18.06 15.74 1.35
CA SER A 99 18.69 14.61 0.65
C SER A 99 19.77 13.91 1.47
N ALA A 100 19.97 14.30 2.74
CA ALA A 100 20.94 13.64 3.60
C ALA A 100 20.65 12.14 3.66
N ILE A 101 21.69 11.34 3.38
CA ILE A 101 21.61 9.90 3.38
C ILE A 101 21.55 9.44 4.84
N GLY A 102 20.56 8.61 5.14
CA GLY A 102 20.49 7.84 6.36
C GLY A 102 21.00 6.43 6.14
N GLU A 103 20.67 5.56 7.07
CA GLU A 103 21.03 4.15 7.04
C GLU A 103 19.80 3.29 7.28
N ALA A 104 19.66 2.19 6.53
CA ALA A 104 18.69 1.14 6.84
C ALA A 104 19.11 0.44 8.14
N THR A 105 18.13 0.11 8.97
CA THR A 105 18.33 -0.64 10.22
C THR A 105 17.42 -1.87 10.24
N ASP A 106 17.69 -2.79 11.18
CA ASP A 106 16.88 -3.98 11.40
C ASP A 106 16.70 -4.81 10.09
N ASP A 107 15.51 -5.31 9.81
CA ASP A 107 15.22 -6.12 8.62
C ASP A 107 15.16 -5.31 7.31
N SER A 108 15.40 -4.00 7.36
CA SER A 108 15.61 -3.18 6.15
C SER A 108 17.03 -3.24 5.60
N VAL A 109 18.00 -3.74 6.38
CA VAL A 109 19.40 -3.86 5.92
C VAL A 109 19.47 -4.80 4.72
N GLY A 110 20.11 -4.33 3.64
CA GLY A 110 20.26 -5.08 2.40
C GLY A 110 19.08 -4.97 1.42
N LEU A 111 17.95 -4.39 1.83
CA LEU A 111 16.85 -4.08 0.91
C LEU A 111 17.17 -2.81 0.12
N VAL A 112 16.87 -2.84 -1.17
CA VAL A 112 17.15 -1.75 -2.10
C VAL A 112 15.85 -1.23 -2.72
N CYS A 113 15.71 0.10 -2.73
CA CYS A 113 14.68 0.79 -3.48
C CYS A 113 15.32 1.88 -4.33
N THR A 114 15.19 1.77 -5.65
CA THR A 114 15.66 2.76 -6.61
C THR A 114 14.52 3.22 -7.52
N PRO A 115 14.44 4.52 -7.85
CA PRO A 115 13.44 4.99 -8.80
C PRO A 115 13.74 4.45 -10.19
N SER A 116 12.69 4.33 -11.04
CA SER A 116 12.91 4.09 -12.46
C SER A 116 13.43 5.36 -13.13
N THR A 117 14.30 5.15 -14.09
CA THR A 117 14.81 6.17 -15.00
C THR A 117 14.39 5.83 -16.42
N GLU A 118 14.74 6.66 -17.42
CA GLU A 118 14.55 6.33 -18.83
C GLU A 118 15.37 5.11 -19.25
N ALA A 119 16.54 4.94 -18.64
CA ALA A 119 17.50 3.87 -18.98
C ALA A 119 17.28 2.57 -18.19
N ALA A 120 16.64 2.62 -17.03
CA ALA A 120 16.53 1.47 -16.13
C ALA A 120 15.17 1.39 -15.44
N ALA A 121 14.66 0.17 -15.33
CA ALA A 121 13.51 -0.13 -14.49
C ALA A 121 13.84 0.12 -13.00
N ASN A 122 12.84 0.41 -12.19
CA ASN A 122 13.05 0.51 -10.75
C ASN A 122 13.34 -0.85 -10.14
N ARG A 123 14.08 -0.82 -9.04
CA ARG A 123 14.15 -1.92 -8.07
C ARG A 123 13.40 -1.51 -6.81
N ASP A 124 12.57 -2.38 -6.26
CA ASP A 124 11.87 -2.13 -5.00
C ASP A 124 11.68 -3.45 -4.26
N ASP A 125 12.66 -3.78 -3.46
CA ASP A 125 12.68 -5.02 -2.67
C ASP A 125 11.62 -5.01 -1.56
N PHE A 126 11.11 -3.83 -1.18
CA PHE A 126 10.09 -3.67 -0.14
C PHE A 126 8.67 -4.06 -0.60
N ALA A 127 8.39 -3.94 -1.87
CA ALA A 127 7.02 -4.01 -2.36
C ALA A 127 6.32 -5.35 -2.18
N LYS A 128 7.07 -6.44 -2.07
CA LYS A 128 6.56 -7.78 -1.76
C LYS A 128 6.30 -8.01 -0.27
N LEU A 129 6.81 -7.12 0.59
CA LEU A 129 6.69 -7.27 2.03
C LEU A 129 5.27 -6.93 2.48
N PRO A 130 4.71 -7.65 3.47
CA PRO A 130 3.36 -7.40 3.99
C PRO A 130 3.09 -5.94 4.35
N GLN A 131 4.08 -5.24 4.93
CA GLN A 131 3.98 -3.85 5.34
C GLN A 131 3.85 -2.88 4.16
N PHE A 132 4.30 -3.27 2.96
CA PHE A 132 4.40 -2.39 1.80
C PHE A 132 3.54 -2.81 0.61
N TRP A 133 2.99 -4.03 0.64
CA TRP A 133 2.08 -4.47 -0.41
C TRP A 133 0.81 -3.63 -0.42
N ALA A 134 0.33 -3.30 -1.61
CA ALA A 134 -0.77 -2.39 -1.81
C ALA A 134 -1.79 -2.98 -2.78
N LEU A 135 -3.08 -2.67 -2.54
CA LEU A 135 -4.21 -3.13 -3.34
C LEU A 135 -5.08 -1.94 -3.72
N GLU A 136 -5.41 -1.81 -5.01
CA GLU A 136 -6.33 -0.77 -5.45
C GLU A 136 -7.78 -1.27 -5.38
N VAL A 137 -8.65 -0.40 -4.89
CA VAL A 137 -10.08 -0.69 -4.77
C VAL A 137 -10.92 0.51 -5.18
N ALA A 138 -12.12 0.24 -5.72
CA ALA A 138 -13.17 1.25 -5.82
C ALA A 138 -14.04 1.15 -4.57
N ALA A 139 -14.13 2.22 -3.81
CA ALA A 139 -14.88 2.21 -2.56
C ALA A 139 -15.45 3.59 -2.19
N GLU A 140 -16.52 3.57 -1.41
CA GLU A 140 -17.05 4.77 -0.76
C GLU A 140 -16.83 4.68 0.74
N LYS A 141 -16.56 5.81 1.36
CA LYS A 141 -16.39 5.92 2.80
C LYS A 141 -17.75 6.03 3.48
N ASN A 142 -17.98 5.21 4.48
CA ASN A 142 -19.20 5.22 5.29
C ASN A 142 -19.11 6.28 6.42
N ALA A 143 -20.25 6.64 6.98
CA ALA A 143 -20.33 7.65 8.05
C ALA A 143 -19.59 7.22 9.34
N ASP A 144 -19.45 5.93 9.58
CA ASP A 144 -18.69 5.36 10.70
C ASP A 144 -17.17 5.33 10.47
N GLY A 145 -16.72 5.70 9.26
CA GLY A 145 -15.31 5.70 8.87
C GLY A 145 -14.83 4.43 8.16
N THR A 146 -15.68 3.40 8.09
CA THR A 146 -15.40 2.21 7.26
C THR A 146 -15.56 2.52 5.77
N HIS A 147 -15.27 1.55 4.91
CA HIS A 147 -15.45 1.67 3.46
C HIS A 147 -16.37 0.55 2.97
N THR A 148 -17.22 0.86 2.00
CA THR A 148 -17.91 -0.14 1.19
C THR A 148 -17.13 -0.34 -0.11
N ILE A 149 -16.58 -1.53 -0.32
CA ILE A 149 -15.75 -1.87 -1.48
C ILE A 149 -16.62 -2.46 -2.59
N TYR A 150 -16.61 -1.82 -3.75
CA TYR A 150 -17.40 -2.18 -4.94
C TYR A 150 -16.60 -3.00 -5.95
N ALA A 151 -15.31 -2.68 -6.11
CA ALA A 151 -14.42 -3.41 -7.01
C ALA A 151 -13.00 -3.50 -6.42
N VAL A 152 -12.25 -4.53 -6.81
CA VAL A 152 -10.93 -4.87 -6.27
C VAL A 152 -9.99 -5.19 -7.42
N GLU A 153 -8.81 -4.62 -7.42
CA GLU A 153 -7.75 -4.90 -8.39
C GLU A 153 -7.38 -6.39 -8.41
N PHE A 154 -7.03 -6.90 -9.58
CA PHE A 154 -6.78 -8.32 -9.90
C PHE A 154 -8.03 -9.21 -9.92
N ILE A 155 -9.15 -8.78 -9.35
CA ILE A 155 -10.42 -9.52 -9.29
C ILE A 155 -11.42 -8.96 -10.30
N ASP A 156 -11.60 -7.64 -10.27
CA ASP A 156 -12.54 -6.91 -11.13
C ASP A 156 -11.78 -6.18 -12.27
N SER A 157 -12.49 -5.65 -13.26
CA SER A 157 -11.88 -4.97 -14.40
C SER A 157 -11.22 -3.65 -14.00
N TYR A 158 -10.31 -3.16 -14.86
CA TYR A 158 -9.69 -1.85 -14.69
C TYR A 158 -10.73 -0.72 -14.58
N ASP A 159 -11.76 -0.77 -15.41
CA ASP A 159 -12.78 0.27 -15.45
C ASP A 159 -13.65 0.23 -14.19
N ASP A 160 -13.94 -0.94 -13.66
CA ASP A 160 -14.67 -1.08 -12.40
C ASP A 160 -13.89 -0.50 -11.21
N VAL A 161 -12.59 -0.67 -11.18
CA VAL A 161 -11.75 -0.19 -10.09
C VAL A 161 -11.38 1.28 -10.24
N ARG A 162 -10.89 1.69 -11.40
CA ARG A 162 -10.22 2.99 -11.56
C ARG A 162 -11.08 4.06 -12.21
N ARG A 163 -11.98 3.67 -13.12
CA ARG A 163 -12.85 4.59 -13.89
C ARG A 163 -14.29 4.60 -13.42
N SER A 164 -14.62 3.82 -12.41
CA SER A 164 -15.95 3.81 -11.82
C SER A 164 -16.33 5.18 -11.25
N LYS A 165 -17.60 5.40 -10.98
CA LYS A 165 -18.09 6.59 -10.26
C LYS A 165 -17.59 6.63 -8.80
N HIS A 166 -17.21 5.47 -8.24
CA HIS A 166 -16.70 5.37 -6.89
C HIS A 166 -15.26 5.89 -6.80
N LEU A 167 -14.82 6.16 -5.59
CA LEU A 167 -13.48 6.64 -5.33
C LEU A 167 -12.47 5.51 -5.44
N CYS A 168 -11.33 5.78 -6.07
CA CYS A 168 -10.23 4.82 -6.17
C CYS A 168 -9.25 5.01 -5.01
N TRP A 169 -9.13 3.99 -4.19
CA TRP A 169 -8.26 3.97 -3.01
C TRP A 169 -7.16 2.94 -3.18
N VAL A 170 -6.04 3.21 -2.53
CA VAL A 170 -4.96 2.24 -2.31
C VAL A 170 -5.03 1.79 -0.86
N LEU A 171 -5.35 0.52 -0.67
CA LEU A 171 -5.30 -0.12 0.63
C LEU A 171 -3.89 -0.61 0.93
N GLN A 172 -3.40 -0.33 2.12
CA GLN A 172 -2.12 -0.82 2.62
C GLN A 172 -2.27 -1.26 4.07
N LYS A 173 -1.44 -2.23 4.49
CA LYS A 173 -1.51 -2.72 5.87
C LYS A 173 -1.35 -1.57 6.86
N ASN A 174 -2.24 -1.52 7.84
CA ASN A 174 -2.05 -0.65 8.99
C ASN A 174 -0.94 -1.23 9.86
N THR A 175 0.08 -0.44 10.09
CA THR A 175 1.30 -0.84 10.79
C THR A 175 1.48 -0.06 12.08
N TYR A 176 2.34 -0.55 12.94
CA TYR A 176 2.73 0.11 14.18
C TYR A 176 4.11 0.71 13.99
N THR A 177 4.28 1.95 14.39
CA THR A 177 5.51 2.72 14.17
C THR A 177 6.01 3.34 15.46
N LYS A 178 7.34 3.53 15.52
CA LYS A 178 8.02 4.23 16.60
C LYS A 178 9.07 5.17 16.01
N GLU A 179 9.10 6.40 16.52
CA GLU A 179 10.11 7.39 16.16
C GLU A 179 10.75 7.95 17.43
N TRP A 180 12.09 8.09 17.45
CA TRP A 180 12.82 8.70 18.56
C TRP A 180 14.17 9.25 18.10
N ASP A 181 14.74 10.16 18.87
CA ASP A 181 16.05 10.76 18.63
C ASP A 181 17.07 10.20 19.61
N GLU A 182 18.23 9.75 19.12
CA GLU A 182 19.31 9.19 19.93
C GLU A 182 20.66 9.31 19.21
N GLY A 183 21.73 9.67 19.93
CA GLY A 183 23.09 9.66 19.39
C GLY A 183 23.31 10.56 18.17
N GLY A 184 22.55 11.63 18.00
CA GLY A 184 22.62 12.52 16.84
C GLY A 184 21.85 12.03 15.60
N TYR A 185 21.06 10.98 15.76
CA TYR A 185 20.21 10.40 14.73
C TYR A 185 18.73 10.39 15.14
N ARG A 186 17.85 10.50 14.17
CA ARG A 186 16.43 10.19 14.30
C ARG A 186 16.18 8.79 13.76
N TYR A 187 15.65 7.94 14.61
CA TYR A 187 15.26 6.58 14.26
C TYR A 187 13.77 6.52 13.91
N PHE A 188 13.45 5.71 12.92
CA PHE A 188 12.07 5.34 12.58
C PHE A 188 12.00 3.84 12.39
N LYS A 189 11.06 3.19 13.08
CA LYS A 189 10.82 1.75 12.94
C LYS A 189 9.35 1.45 12.70
N MET A 190 9.09 0.38 11.95
CA MET A 190 7.77 -0.11 11.58
C MET A 190 7.67 -1.62 11.71
N ARG A 191 6.51 -2.10 12.17
CA ARG A 191 6.18 -3.53 12.29
C ARG A 191 4.68 -3.78 12.12
N CYS A 192 4.29 -5.05 11.88
CA CYS A 192 2.88 -5.43 11.71
C CYS A 192 2.10 -5.54 13.02
N HIS A 193 2.78 -5.75 14.14
CA HIS A 193 2.15 -6.04 15.43
C HIS A 193 2.32 -4.91 16.44
N PRO A 194 1.38 -4.75 17.40
CA PRO A 194 1.56 -3.83 18.51
C PRO A 194 2.79 -4.22 19.35
N SER A 195 3.47 -3.23 19.90
CA SER A 195 4.62 -3.40 20.79
C SER A 195 4.81 -2.15 21.63
N THR A 196 5.47 -2.28 22.77
CA THR A 196 5.72 -1.16 23.69
C THR A 196 6.40 0.00 22.98
N GLY A 197 5.79 1.18 23.05
CA GLY A 197 6.27 2.41 22.44
C GLY A 197 6.03 2.50 20.93
N TYR A 198 5.30 1.56 20.32
CA TYR A 198 4.83 1.65 18.95
C TYR A 198 3.36 2.08 18.91
N GLU A 199 3.04 2.95 18.00
CA GLU A 199 1.69 3.50 17.79
C GLU A 199 1.18 3.17 16.39
N THR A 200 -0.11 2.92 16.27
CA THR A 200 -0.77 2.76 14.96
C THR A 200 -1.05 4.12 14.33
N TRP A 201 -1.24 4.13 13.02
CA TRP A 201 -1.58 5.35 12.29
C TRP A 201 -3.06 5.72 12.49
N PRO A 202 -3.37 7.00 12.81
CA PRO A 202 -4.74 7.43 13.07
C PRO A 202 -5.72 7.20 11.91
N GLN A 203 -5.23 7.18 10.65
CA GLN A 203 -6.10 6.92 9.51
C GLN A 203 -6.56 5.46 9.41
N GLY A 204 -5.92 4.54 10.11
CA GLY A 204 -6.34 3.15 10.27
C GLY A 204 -7.11 2.88 11.56
N THR A 205 -7.58 3.94 12.24
CA THR A 205 -8.32 3.84 13.49
C THR A 205 -9.61 4.64 13.37
N ASP A 206 -10.74 4.06 13.76
CA ASP A 206 -12.02 4.77 13.77
C ASP A 206 -12.15 5.72 14.97
N LYS A 207 -13.27 6.44 15.02
CA LYS A 207 -13.57 7.37 16.11
C LYS A 207 -13.74 6.71 17.49
N ASN A 208 -13.97 5.40 17.53
CA ASN A 208 -14.14 4.60 18.74
C ASN A 208 -12.84 3.93 19.19
N GLY A 209 -11.74 4.14 18.45
CA GLY A 209 -10.44 3.52 18.73
C GLY A 209 -10.27 2.13 18.13
N THR A 210 -11.19 1.64 17.30
CA THR A 210 -11.04 0.37 16.58
C THR A 210 -9.94 0.49 15.54
N VAL A 211 -8.94 -0.36 15.65
CA VAL A 211 -7.82 -0.42 14.69
C VAL A 211 -8.16 -1.38 13.57
N TYR A 212 -8.21 -0.86 12.34
CA TYR A 212 -8.43 -1.67 11.14
C TYR A 212 -7.13 -2.30 10.64
N GLY A 213 -7.25 -3.43 9.94
CA GLY A 213 -6.11 -4.13 9.34
C GLY A 213 -5.42 -3.35 8.21
N TYR A 214 -6.07 -2.33 7.65
CA TYR A 214 -5.55 -1.50 6.57
C TYR A 214 -5.84 -0.01 6.77
N ILE A 215 -5.08 0.79 6.05
CA ILE A 215 -5.36 2.21 5.80
C ILE A 215 -5.72 2.39 4.33
N ALA A 216 -6.57 3.36 4.01
CA ALA A 216 -6.98 3.69 2.66
C ALA A 216 -6.47 5.08 2.27
N ASN A 217 -5.67 5.13 1.21
CA ASN A 217 -5.11 6.36 0.66
C ASN A 217 -5.74 6.66 -0.71
N PRO A 218 -6.07 7.91 -1.05
CA PRO A 218 -6.56 8.24 -2.38
C PRO A 218 -5.50 7.90 -3.43
N LYS A 219 -5.90 7.20 -4.50
CA LYS A 219 -5.01 6.83 -5.61
C LYS A 219 -4.64 8.03 -6.46
N TYR A 220 -5.61 8.87 -6.76
CA TYR A 220 -5.49 9.99 -7.69
C TYR A 220 -5.76 11.32 -7.00
N ALA A 221 -5.25 12.39 -7.61
CA ALA A 221 -5.65 13.75 -7.24
C ALA A 221 -7.17 13.91 -7.41
N ALA A 222 -7.75 14.77 -6.58
CA ALA A 222 -9.18 15.02 -6.60
C ALA A 222 -9.61 15.72 -7.91
N GLY A 223 -10.63 15.18 -8.57
CA GLY A 223 -11.28 15.73 -9.75
C GLY A 223 -12.79 15.52 -9.68
N PHE A 224 -13.57 16.10 -10.58
CA PHE A 224 -15.01 15.89 -10.64
C PHE A 224 -15.34 14.59 -11.37
N ASP A 225 -16.30 13.83 -10.84
CA ASP A 225 -16.89 12.67 -11.51
C ASP A 225 -18.03 13.08 -12.45
N SER A 226 -18.67 12.08 -13.09
CA SER A 226 -19.82 12.33 -13.98
C SER A 226 -21.03 12.96 -13.30
N ASP A 227 -21.14 12.79 -11.99
CA ASP A 227 -22.25 13.34 -11.19
C ASP A 227 -21.93 14.74 -10.65
N GLY A 228 -20.77 15.31 -11.04
CA GLY A 228 -20.29 16.61 -10.57
C GLY A 228 -19.79 16.61 -9.13
N LEU A 229 -19.56 15.44 -8.54
CA LEU A 229 -19.01 15.30 -7.20
C LEU A 229 -17.49 15.15 -7.25
N ILE A 230 -16.82 15.77 -6.28
CA ILE A 230 -15.36 15.64 -6.14
C ILE A 230 -14.98 14.19 -5.79
N GLY A 231 -13.93 13.67 -6.41
CA GLY A 231 -13.47 12.31 -6.17
C GLY A 231 -12.07 12.01 -6.70
N CYS A 232 -11.49 10.91 -6.26
CA CYS A 232 -10.16 10.44 -6.66
C CYS A 232 -10.25 9.28 -7.68
N GLY A 233 -10.85 9.52 -8.85
CA GLY A 233 -10.91 8.55 -9.96
C GLY A 233 -9.88 8.84 -11.04
N SER A 234 -9.59 7.83 -11.87
CA SER A 234 -8.72 7.94 -13.04
C SER A 234 -9.33 8.82 -14.14
N GLY A 235 -8.49 9.46 -14.94
CA GLY A 235 -8.92 10.24 -16.12
C GLY A 235 -9.58 11.59 -15.79
N ARG A 236 -9.59 12.01 -14.55
CA ARG A 236 -10.20 13.28 -14.12
C ARG A 236 -9.15 14.39 -14.03
N PRO A 237 -9.41 15.58 -14.59
CA PRO A 237 -8.55 16.73 -14.37
C PRO A 237 -8.49 17.07 -12.86
N PRO A 238 -7.30 17.26 -12.29
CA PRO A 238 -7.19 17.67 -10.90
C PRO A 238 -7.81 19.05 -10.66
N ILE A 239 -8.48 19.20 -9.53
CA ILE A 239 -8.98 20.50 -9.10
C ILE A 239 -7.82 21.39 -8.72
N ASN A 240 -7.80 22.58 -9.26
CA ASN A 240 -6.83 23.63 -8.99
C ASN A 240 -7.52 24.98 -8.72
N TYR A 241 -6.79 25.95 -8.23
CA TYR A 241 -7.29 27.31 -7.92
C TYR A 241 -8.51 27.38 -7.01
N SER A 242 -8.68 26.46 -6.10
CA SER A 242 -9.72 26.52 -5.08
C SER A 242 -9.14 26.82 -3.71
N SER A 243 -9.87 27.63 -2.91
CA SER A 243 -9.50 27.88 -1.53
C SER A 243 -9.68 26.62 -0.67
N HIS A 244 -9.09 26.61 0.53
CA HIS A 244 -9.31 25.52 1.48
C HIS A 244 -10.83 25.37 1.83
N SER A 245 -11.55 26.48 2.02
CA SER A 245 -12.98 26.44 2.32
C SER A 245 -13.81 25.87 1.19
N ASP A 246 -13.47 26.20 -0.07
CA ASP A 246 -14.16 25.66 -1.25
C ASP A 246 -13.92 24.15 -1.34
N ASN A 247 -12.70 23.70 -1.16
CA ASN A 247 -12.38 22.28 -1.14
C ASN A 247 -13.14 21.52 -0.06
N VAL A 248 -13.22 22.06 1.16
CA VAL A 248 -14.03 21.47 2.23
C VAL A 248 -15.50 21.40 1.84
N GLY A 249 -16.03 22.48 1.23
CA GLY A 249 -17.41 22.53 0.73
C GLY A 249 -17.69 21.47 -0.34
N LEU A 250 -16.77 21.28 -1.28
CA LEU A 250 -16.88 20.28 -2.33
C LEU A 250 -16.88 18.85 -1.75
N TRP A 251 -15.99 18.54 -0.81
CA TRP A 251 -15.96 17.23 -0.18
C TRP A 251 -17.23 16.95 0.63
N ARG A 252 -17.76 17.95 1.34
CA ARG A 252 -19.02 17.81 2.11
C ARG A 252 -20.24 17.52 1.24
N LYS A 253 -20.24 17.96 -0.04
CA LYS A 253 -21.30 17.60 -1.00
C LYS A 253 -21.34 16.09 -1.26
N ARG A 254 -20.19 15.39 -1.25
CA ARG A 254 -20.14 13.94 -1.36
C ARG A 254 -20.58 13.24 -0.06
N GLY A 255 -20.34 13.85 1.09
CA GLY A 255 -20.76 13.36 2.39
C GLY A 255 -19.95 13.97 3.54
N ALA A 256 -20.52 14.06 4.73
CA ALA A 256 -19.88 14.66 5.90
C ALA A 256 -18.61 13.93 6.34
N GLN A 257 -18.47 12.65 5.99
CA GLN A 257 -17.31 11.80 6.27
C GLN A 257 -16.11 12.08 5.38
N TYR A 258 -16.26 12.88 4.31
CA TYR A 258 -15.18 13.20 3.39
C TYR A 258 -14.49 14.51 3.77
N ALA A 259 -13.17 14.51 3.60
CA ALA A 259 -12.32 15.70 3.77
C ALA A 259 -11.10 15.59 2.84
N GLY A 260 -10.37 16.67 2.69
CA GLY A 260 -9.07 16.66 2.02
C GLY A 260 -8.02 15.83 2.78
N ALA A 261 -6.87 15.59 2.14
CA ALA A 261 -5.76 14.88 2.76
C ALA A 261 -5.29 15.58 4.02
N SER A 262 -5.16 14.83 5.10
CA SER A 262 -4.65 15.36 6.36
C SER A 262 -3.11 15.43 6.37
N GLY A 263 -2.54 16.32 7.19
CA GLY A 263 -1.10 16.35 7.41
C GLY A 263 -0.55 15.03 7.98
N ARG A 264 -1.37 14.25 8.67
CA ARG A 264 -1.01 12.91 9.16
C ARG A 264 -0.86 11.89 8.04
N LEU A 265 -1.70 11.98 6.99
CA LEU A 265 -1.54 11.15 5.79
C LEU A 265 -0.23 11.45 5.09
N LEU A 266 0.09 12.74 4.91
CA LEU A 266 1.37 13.16 4.32
C LEU A 266 2.56 12.70 5.17
N LYS A 267 2.46 12.80 6.51
CA LYS A 267 3.51 12.29 7.41
C LYS A 267 3.71 10.78 7.25
N TRP A 268 2.64 10.02 7.13
CA TRP A 268 2.73 8.58 6.87
C TRP A 268 3.41 8.28 5.52
N GLN A 269 3.02 8.96 4.45
CA GLN A 269 3.63 8.79 3.13
C GLN A 269 5.14 9.09 3.15
N LEU A 270 5.53 10.19 3.81
CA LEU A 270 6.95 10.53 4.00
C LEU A 270 7.70 9.47 4.80
N ALA A 271 7.11 8.93 5.88
CA ALA A 271 7.71 7.87 6.67
C ALA A 271 7.97 6.61 5.83
N MET A 272 7.04 6.24 4.94
CA MET A 272 7.23 5.12 4.02
C MET A 272 8.37 5.38 3.02
N ILE A 273 8.46 6.60 2.47
CA ILE A 273 9.55 7.02 1.58
C ILE A 273 10.89 6.93 2.31
N ARG A 274 10.96 7.43 3.54
CA ARG A 274 12.17 7.36 4.38
C ARG A 274 12.62 5.92 4.60
N LEU A 275 11.72 5.00 4.92
CA LEU A 275 12.04 3.58 5.07
C LEU A 275 12.63 2.98 3.79
N LYS A 276 12.02 3.27 2.63
CA LYS A 276 12.47 2.70 1.36
C LYS A 276 13.80 3.23 0.87
N TYR A 277 14.04 4.52 1.06
CA TYR A 277 15.22 5.19 0.49
C TYR A 277 16.29 5.50 1.53
N ALA A 278 16.04 5.28 2.81
CA ALA A 278 16.92 5.62 3.92
C ALA A 278 17.44 7.08 3.82
N ARG A 279 16.53 8.05 3.61
CA ARG A 279 16.85 9.46 3.47
C ARG A 279 16.02 10.31 4.41
N LYS A 280 16.56 11.46 4.82
CA LYS A 280 15.89 12.39 5.73
C LYS A 280 14.57 12.96 5.17
N GLY A 281 14.47 13.08 3.86
CA GLY A 281 13.27 13.54 3.16
C GLY A 281 13.11 12.85 1.82
N ASN A 282 12.26 13.41 0.96
CA ASN A 282 12.02 12.91 -0.39
C ASN A 282 12.89 13.58 -1.46
N SER A 283 13.70 14.56 -1.09
CA SER A 283 14.59 15.28 -2.01
C SER A 283 15.64 14.35 -2.61
N GLY A 284 15.78 14.38 -3.93
CA GLY A 284 16.72 13.52 -4.66
C GLY A 284 16.29 12.06 -4.79
N THR A 285 15.06 11.70 -4.38
CA THR A 285 14.46 10.39 -4.68
C THR A 285 13.72 10.43 -6.01
N ILE A 286 12.67 11.22 -6.11
CA ILE A 286 11.93 11.48 -7.34
C ILE A 286 11.39 12.90 -7.29
N GLU A 287 11.52 13.63 -8.37
CA GLU A 287 10.85 14.93 -8.50
C GLU A 287 9.38 14.70 -8.81
N GLY A 288 8.51 15.31 -8.01
CA GLY A 288 7.08 15.34 -8.28
C GLY A 288 6.79 16.20 -9.52
N CYS A 289 5.76 15.84 -10.25
CA CYS A 289 5.22 16.67 -11.32
C CYS A 289 4.39 17.81 -10.70
N THR A 290 5.04 18.85 -10.21
CA THR A 290 4.38 20.08 -9.81
C THR A 290 4.47 21.05 -10.99
N GLY A 291 3.42 21.10 -11.80
CA GLY A 291 3.35 22.09 -12.86
C GLY A 291 3.31 23.49 -12.26
N TYR A 292 4.09 24.39 -12.81
CA TYR A 292 4.07 25.83 -12.47
C TYR A 292 2.76 26.49 -12.91
N SER A 293 1.93 25.81 -13.68
CA SER A 293 0.74 26.39 -14.28
C SER A 293 -0.37 25.35 -14.38
N TYR A 294 -1.60 25.77 -14.13
CA TYR A 294 -2.81 25.00 -14.37
C TYR A 294 -2.92 24.44 -15.80
N GLN A 295 -2.26 25.05 -16.77
CA GLN A 295 -2.21 24.61 -18.16
C GLN A 295 -1.58 23.22 -18.32
N TYR A 296 -0.82 22.77 -17.32
CA TYR A 296 -0.18 21.47 -17.29
C TYR A 296 -0.86 20.45 -16.36
N ALA A 297 -1.99 20.85 -15.77
CA ALA A 297 -2.82 19.90 -15.05
C ALA A 297 -3.40 18.90 -16.07
N VAL A 298 -2.84 17.72 -16.10
CA VAL A 298 -3.26 16.62 -16.98
C VAL A 298 -4.16 15.68 -16.21
N SER A 299 -5.07 15.02 -16.91
CA SER A 299 -5.86 13.94 -16.33
C SER A 299 -4.92 12.87 -15.79
N VAL A 300 -5.04 12.55 -14.49
CA VAL A 300 -4.25 11.51 -13.85
C VAL A 300 -4.82 10.14 -14.14
N GLY A 301 -3.96 9.18 -14.41
CA GLY A 301 -4.32 7.77 -14.50
C GLY A 301 -4.43 7.19 -15.89
N GLU A 302 -4.25 7.97 -16.95
CA GLU A 302 -4.05 7.43 -18.28
C GLU A 302 -2.55 7.35 -18.56
N SER A 303 -2.03 6.15 -18.74
CA SER A 303 -0.61 5.88 -19.04
C SER A 303 0.41 6.35 -18.00
N GLY A 304 0.07 6.41 -16.73
CA GLY A 304 0.98 6.93 -15.72
C GLY A 304 1.50 8.30 -16.17
N VAL A 305 1.55 9.23 -15.36
CA VAL A 305 2.07 10.58 -15.46
C VAL A 305 2.60 11.01 -16.82
N LYS A 306 1.91 11.92 -17.46
CA LYS A 306 2.54 12.72 -18.51
C LYS A 306 3.74 13.44 -17.91
N ARG A 307 4.88 13.25 -18.51
CA ARG A 307 6.14 13.90 -18.17
C ARG A 307 5.91 15.42 -18.12
N GLY A 308 6.23 16.06 -17.00
CA GLY A 308 6.51 17.48 -17.02
C GLY A 308 7.61 17.77 -18.03
N SER A 309 7.84 19.02 -18.36
CA SER A 309 8.86 19.47 -19.32
C SER A 309 10.29 18.96 -19.04
N THR A 310 10.53 18.37 -17.89
CA THR A 310 11.81 17.77 -17.45
C THR A 310 11.90 16.26 -17.63
N GLY A 311 10.86 15.59 -18.11
CA GLY A 311 10.89 14.15 -18.38
C GLY A 311 10.98 13.22 -17.17
N ARG A 312 10.83 13.72 -15.94
CA ARG A 312 11.00 12.92 -14.71
C ARG A 312 9.70 12.32 -14.20
N GLN A 313 9.77 11.11 -13.66
CA GLN A 313 8.62 10.30 -13.26
C GLN A 313 8.27 10.47 -11.77
N PRO A 314 7.00 10.40 -11.35
CA PRO A 314 6.61 10.52 -9.95
C PRO A 314 6.95 9.29 -9.11
N VAL A 315 6.88 9.49 -7.81
CA VAL A 315 7.15 8.44 -6.81
C VAL A 315 6.18 7.30 -6.94
N ARG A 316 6.69 6.11 -7.19
CA ARG A 316 5.95 4.88 -7.48
C ARG A 316 5.33 4.18 -6.26
N TRP A 317 4.72 4.88 -5.36
CA TRP A 317 3.77 4.24 -4.45
C TRP A 317 2.54 3.72 -5.19
N VAL A 318 2.23 4.40 -6.29
CA VAL A 318 1.00 4.34 -7.03
C VAL A 318 1.16 3.75 -8.43
N GLU A 319 2.38 3.74 -9.01
CA GLU A 319 2.61 3.40 -10.42
C GLU A 319 2.89 1.93 -10.72
N ARG A 320 2.98 1.06 -9.72
CA ARG A 320 3.40 -0.33 -9.95
C ARG A 320 2.52 -1.15 -10.88
N HIS A 321 1.32 -0.70 -11.11
CA HIS A 321 0.31 -1.48 -11.82
C HIS A 321 0.05 -1.00 -13.26
N TYR A 322 0.85 -0.07 -13.79
CA TYR A 322 0.59 0.54 -15.09
C TYR A 322 1.39 -0.02 -16.27
N ARG A 323 2.19 -1.07 -16.10
CA ARG A 323 2.83 -1.72 -17.25
C ARG A 323 2.22 -3.09 -17.48
N ARG A 324 1.28 -3.14 -18.37
CA ARG A 324 1.08 -4.14 -19.40
C ARG A 324 1.06 -3.47 -20.75
#